data_f03ea1b9dc31791ce946974952cb4fc9
#
_entry.id   f03ea1b9dc31791ce946974952cb4fc9
#
_cell.length_a   1.000
_cell.length_b   1.000
_cell.length_c   1.000
_cell.angle_alpha   90.00
_cell.angle_beta   90.00
_cell.angle_gamma   90.00
#
_symmetry.space_group_name_H-M   'P 1'
#
loop_
_entity.id
_entity.type
_entity.pdbx_description
1 polymer ?
#
loop_
_entity_poly.entity_id
_entity_poly.type
_entity_poly.pdbx_seq_one_letter_code
_entity_poly.pdbx_strand_id
1 'polypeptide(L)'
;MKKIELIKNLDLKEISQSDNNKEVKEIFKGIRRSLIEITPRNNEVLAKHKAVEPITVLCLAGSGTFRGGSDLEDVEKLEAGTLLTLEAAVEHEVVAEPELRLLITKFMEN
;
A
#
# COMPACT_ATOMS: atom_id res chain seq x y z
N MET A 1 8.73 30.36 0.64
CA MET A 1 7.95 29.19 1.12
C MET A 1 7.67 28.24 -0.04
N LYS A 2 8.05 27.01 0.11
CA LYS A 2 7.72 26.02 -0.89
C LYS A 2 6.26 25.62 -0.79
N LYS A 3 5.61 25.49 -1.94
CA LYS A 3 4.22 25.02 -2.03
C LYS A 3 4.14 23.63 -2.62
N ILE A 4 5.27 23.03 -2.92
CA ILE A 4 5.36 21.70 -3.48
C ILE A 4 6.16 20.82 -2.53
N GLU A 5 5.58 19.66 -2.16
CA GLU A 5 6.33 18.63 -1.48
C GLU A 5 6.95 17.74 -2.55
N LEU A 6 8.25 17.62 -2.52
CA LEU A 6 8.99 16.86 -3.51
C LEU A 6 9.62 15.63 -2.88
N ILE A 7 9.22 14.48 -3.34
CA ILE A 7 9.80 13.21 -2.92
C ILE A 7 10.57 12.66 -4.11
N LYS A 8 11.88 12.52 -3.96
CA LYS A 8 12.75 11.96 -4.99
C LYS A 8 13.22 10.58 -4.56
N ASN A 9 13.69 9.84 -5.52
CA ASN A 9 14.39 8.57 -5.27
C ASN A 9 13.51 7.50 -4.63
N LEU A 10 12.22 7.48 -4.98
CA LEU A 10 11.42 6.31 -4.66
C LEU A 10 11.97 5.15 -5.48
N ASP A 11 12.41 4.11 -4.79
CA ASP A 11 12.90 2.93 -5.49
C ASP A 11 11.74 2.26 -6.21
N LEU A 12 11.87 2.14 -7.51
CA LEU A 12 10.94 1.38 -8.32
C LEU A 12 11.60 0.05 -8.68
N LYS A 13 10.86 -1.03 -8.56
CA LYS A 13 11.29 -2.38 -8.96
C LYS A 13 12.22 -3.09 -7.97
N GLU A 14 12.71 -2.44 -6.93
CA GLU A 14 13.59 -3.08 -5.98
C GLU A 14 13.02 -3.07 -4.57
N ILE A 15 13.27 -4.12 -3.84
CA ILE A 15 12.88 -4.24 -2.45
C ILE A 15 14.16 -4.48 -1.67
N SER A 16 14.45 -3.60 -0.71
CA SER A 16 15.65 -3.72 0.10
C SER A 16 15.60 -4.99 0.94
N GLN A 17 16.77 -5.58 1.16
CA GLN A 17 16.86 -6.75 2.04
C GLN A 17 16.75 -6.31 3.48
N SER A 18 16.00 -7.06 4.26
CA SER A 18 15.81 -6.79 5.67
C SER A 18 15.25 -8.04 6.34
N ASP A 19 15.54 -8.20 7.63
CA ASP A 19 14.98 -9.27 8.43
C ASP A 19 13.57 -8.94 8.92
N ASN A 20 13.09 -7.72 8.68
CA ASN A 20 11.76 -7.31 9.10
C ASN A 20 10.72 -7.83 8.11
N ASN A 21 9.72 -8.55 8.62
CA ASN A 21 8.64 -9.06 7.79
C ASN A 21 7.72 -7.95 7.27
N LYS A 22 7.65 -6.84 7.99
CA LYS A 22 6.84 -5.72 7.56
C LYS A 22 7.50 -4.40 7.96
N GLU A 23 7.63 -3.52 6.99
CA GLU A 23 8.09 -2.17 7.24
C GLU A 23 7.01 -1.18 6.80
N VAL A 24 6.82 -0.15 7.61
CA VAL A 24 5.87 0.93 7.32
C VAL A 24 6.62 2.24 7.42
N LYS A 25 6.57 3.02 6.34
CA LYS A 25 7.26 4.31 6.30
C LYS A 25 6.25 5.38 5.91
N GLU A 26 6.10 6.39 6.75
CA GLU A 26 5.30 7.55 6.42
C GLU A 26 6.12 8.45 5.50
N ILE A 27 5.64 8.66 4.28
CA ILE A 27 6.33 9.49 3.29
C ILE A 27 5.88 10.93 3.39
N PHE A 28 4.59 11.15 3.57
CA PHE A 28 4.02 12.48 3.68
C PHE A 28 2.70 12.42 4.45
N LYS A 29 2.49 13.41 5.30
CA LYS A 29 1.22 13.56 6.00
C LYS A 29 0.75 14.99 5.87
N GLY A 30 -0.34 15.19 5.16
CA GLY A 30 -0.96 16.48 4.97
C GLY A 30 -2.33 16.56 5.63
N ILE A 31 -3.04 17.63 5.34
CA ILE A 31 -4.36 17.89 5.94
C ILE A 31 -5.40 16.92 5.37
N ARG A 32 -5.34 16.63 4.08
CA ARG A 32 -6.36 15.84 3.40
C ARG A 32 -5.86 14.54 2.79
N ARG A 33 -4.57 14.27 2.93
CA ARG A 33 -4.00 13.02 2.42
C ARG A 33 -2.76 12.63 3.19
N SER A 34 -2.49 11.35 3.21
CA SER A 34 -1.21 10.86 3.67
C SER A 34 -0.71 9.80 2.70
N LEU A 35 0.62 9.71 2.58
CA LEU A 35 1.29 8.73 1.73
C LEU A 35 2.14 7.85 2.61
N ILE A 36 1.91 6.55 2.51
CA ILE A 36 2.56 5.55 3.35
C ILE A 36 3.13 4.47 2.43
N GLU A 37 4.37 4.08 2.69
CA GLU A 37 4.96 2.95 2.00
C GLU A 37 4.97 1.76 2.95
N ILE A 38 4.44 0.63 2.48
CA ILE A 38 4.41 -0.61 3.24
C ILE A 38 5.14 -1.68 2.45
N THR A 39 6.05 -2.37 3.14
CA THR A 39 6.86 -3.42 2.52
C THR A 39 6.71 -4.71 3.32
N PRO A 40 5.72 -5.55 2.98
CA PRO A 40 5.62 -6.89 3.59
C PRO A 40 6.58 -7.85 2.90
N ARG A 41 7.28 -8.68 3.69
CA ARG A 41 8.28 -9.65 3.24
C ARG A 41 7.95 -11.03 3.80
N ASN A 42 8.62 -12.03 3.25
CA ASN A 42 8.55 -13.41 3.77
C ASN A 42 7.13 -13.94 3.83
N ASN A 43 6.37 -13.69 2.76
CA ASN A 43 4.98 -14.14 2.65
C ASN A 43 4.06 -13.58 3.74
N GLU A 44 4.40 -12.39 4.25
CA GLU A 44 3.60 -11.72 5.27
C GLU A 44 2.18 -11.47 4.78
N VAL A 45 1.23 -11.62 5.68
CA VAL A 45 -0.17 -11.33 5.42
C VAL A 45 -0.56 -10.07 6.17
N LEU A 46 -1.02 -9.06 5.43
CA LEU A 46 -1.65 -7.88 6.02
C LEU A 46 -3.12 -8.26 6.18
N ALA A 47 -3.47 -8.67 7.40
CA ALA A 47 -4.75 -9.29 7.69
C ALA A 47 -5.94 -8.39 7.35
N LYS A 48 -7.08 -9.03 7.12
CA LYS A 48 -8.32 -8.35 6.77
C LYS A 48 -8.60 -7.17 7.70
N HIS A 49 -8.74 -6.01 7.10
CA HIS A 49 -9.06 -4.77 7.82
C HIS A 49 -9.76 -3.81 6.87
N LYS A 50 -10.17 -2.68 7.37
CA LYS A 50 -10.74 -1.63 6.53
C LYS A 50 -10.18 -0.28 6.95
N ALA A 51 -9.96 0.59 5.98
CA ALA A 51 -9.60 1.97 6.23
C ALA A 51 -10.88 2.80 6.33
N VAL A 52 -10.87 3.78 7.22
CA VAL A 52 -12.02 4.70 7.36
C VAL A 52 -12.14 5.56 6.10
N GLU A 53 -11.01 5.91 5.49
CA GLU A 53 -10.94 6.77 4.34
C GLU A 53 -10.79 5.97 3.04
N PRO A 54 -11.15 6.57 1.90
CA PRO A 54 -10.79 5.97 0.60
C PRO A 54 -9.27 5.88 0.49
N ILE A 55 -8.79 4.85 -0.19
CA ILE A 55 -7.36 4.66 -0.40
C ILE A 55 -7.05 4.28 -1.84
N THR A 56 -5.83 4.61 -2.28
CA THR A 56 -5.25 4.00 -3.46
C THR A 56 -4.05 3.18 -3.05
N VAL A 57 -3.80 2.09 -3.77
CA VAL A 57 -2.68 1.20 -3.53
C VAL A 57 -1.94 1.04 -4.84
N LEU A 58 -0.69 1.50 -4.87
CA LEU A 58 0.17 1.34 -6.04
C LEU A 58 1.27 0.34 -5.70
N CYS A 59 1.33 -0.75 -6.44
CA CYS A 59 2.41 -1.71 -6.29
C CYS A 59 3.64 -1.18 -7.01
N LEU A 60 4.71 -0.91 -6.27
CA LEU A 60 5.96 -0.41 -6.83
C LEU A 60 6.88 -1.55 -7.21
N ALA A 61 6.88 -2.64 -6.45
CA ALA A 61 7.79 -3.77 -6.67
C ALA A 61 7.21 -5.03 -6.03
N GLY A 62 7.69 -6.17 -6.50
CA GLY A 62 7.34 -7.47 -5.93
C GLY A 62 6.09 -8.07 -6.51
N SER A 63 5.54 -9.05 -5.81
CA SER A 63 4.31 -9.73 -6.21
C SER A 63 3.51 -10.17 -5.01
N GLY A 64 2.21 -10.30 -5.22
CA GLY A 64 1.31 -10.73 -4.15
C GLY A 64 -0.14 -10.74 -4.62
N THR A 65 -1.05 -10.88 -3.67
CA THR A 65 -2.48 -10.95 -3.93
C THR A 65 -3.21 -9.95 -3.04
N PHE A 66 -4.11 -9.19 -3.64
CA PHE A 66 -4.99 -8.27 -2.95
C PHE A 66 -6.40 -8.82 -3.01
N ARG A 67 -7.09 -8.84 -1.87
CA ARG A 67 -8.48 -9.28 -1.81
C ARG A 67 -9.31 -8.21 -1.14
N GLY A 68 -10.45 -7.90 -1.75
CA GLY A 68 -11.35 -6.87 -1.26
C GLY A 68 -12.80 -7.33 -1.18
N GLY A 69 -13.55 -6.68 -0.31
CA GLY A 69 -14.95 -6.99 -0.08
C GLY A 69 -15.16 -7.67 1.27
N SER A 70 -16.42 -7.70 1.74
CA SER A 70 -16.74 -8.24 3.06
C SER A 70 -16.37 -9.72 3.20
N ASP A 71 -16.46 -10.49 2.12
CA ASP A 71 -16.07 -11.89 2.07
C ASP A 71 -14.75 -12.09 1.32
N LEU A 72 -14.00 -11.00 1.08
CA LEU A 72 -12.76 -11.01 0.32
C LEU A 72 -12.91 -11.66 -1.06
N GLU A 73 -14.06 -11.44 -1.68
CA GLU A 73 -14.45 -12.09 -2.93
C GLU A 73 -13.78 -11.53 -4.17
N ASP A 74 -13.40 -10.26 -4.13
CA ASP A 74 -12.68 -9.63 -5.25
C ASP A 74 -11.19 -9.87 -5.08
N VAL A 75 -10.59 -10.61 -6.01
CA VAL A 75 -9.20 -11.01 -5.92
C VAL A 75 -8.44 -10.42 -7.09
N GLU A 76 -7.35 -9.69 -6.79
CA GLU A 76 -6.51 -9.08 -7.79
C GLU A 76 -5.05 -9.42 -7.52
N LYS A 77 -4.31 -9.72 -8.59
CA LYS A 77 -2.89 -9.96 -8.47
C LYS A 77 -2.14 -8.64 -8.42
N LEU A 78 -1.18 -8.56 -7.52
CA LEU A 78 -0.30 -7.40 -7.41
C LEU A 78 1.04 -7.69 -8.07
N GLU A 79 1.45 -6.78 -8.94
CA GLU A 79 2.79 -6.78 -9.54
C GLU A 79 3.16 -5.33 -9.80
N ALA A 80 4.43 -5.08 -10.11
CA ALA A 80 4.91 -3.71 -10.30
C ALA A 80 4.05 -2.98 -11.35
N GLY A 81 3.55 -1.81 -10.98
CA GLY A 81 2.70 -1.00 -11.85
C GLY A 81 1.20 -1.20 -11.66
N THR A 82 0.78 -2.13 -10.79
CA THR A 82 -0.64 -2.33 -10.51
C THR A 82 -1.14 -1.23 -9.56
N LEU A 83 -2.23 -0.58 -9.95
CA LEU A 83 -2.87 0.46 -9.14
C LEU A 83 -4.30 0.04 -8.83
N LEU A 84 -4.63 0.03 -7.55
CA LEU A 84 -5.97 -0.25 -7.07
C LEU A 84 -6.50 0.96 -6.32
N THR A 85 -7.81 1.14 -6.33
CA THR A 85 -8.46 2.18 -5.54
C THR A 85 -9.70 1.59 -4.86
N LEU A 86 -9.89 1.97 -3.59
CA LEU A 86 -11.02 1.47 -2.79
C LEU A 86 -11.73 2.64 -2.15
N GLU A 87 -13.06 2.53 -2.11
CA GLU A 87 -13.87 3.47 -1.35
C GLU A 87 -13.67 3.25 0.15
N ALA A 88 -14.14 4.22 0.93
CA ALA A 88 -14.07 4.14 2.39
C ALA A 88 -14.72 2.87 2.91
N ALA A 89 -14.13 2.30 3.94
CA ALA A 89 -14.68 1.16 4.69
C ALA A 89 -14.77 -0.16 3.93
N VAL A 90 -14.13 -0.27 2.76
CA VAL A 90 -14.05 -1.56 2.06
C VAL A 90 -13.03 -2.43 2.77
N GLU A 91 -13.45 -3.62 3.19
CA GLU A 91 -12.55 -4.57 3.85
C GLU A 91 -11.58 -5.16 2.82
N HIS A 92 -10.35 -5.37 3.23
CA HIS A 92 -9.33 -5.89 2.32
C HIS A 92 -8.22 -6.62 3.07
N GLU A 93 -7.52 -7.46 2.33
CA GLU A 93 -6.39 -8.25 2.82
C GLU A 93 -5.32 -8.25 1.74
N VAL A 94 -4.06 -8.24 2.17
CA VAL A 94 -2.92 -8.31 1.24
C VAL A 94 -2.02 -9.46 1.66
N VAL A 95 -1.63 -10.28 0.69
CA VAL A 95 -0.67 -11.37 0.91
C VAL A 95 0.55 -11.13 0.03
N ALA A 96 1.72 -11.00 0.65
CA ALA A 96 2.97 -10.88 -0.09
C ALA A 96 3.39 -12.28 -0.60
N GLU A 97 3.88 -12.35 -1.86
CA GLU A 97 4.24 -13.62 -2.48
C GLU A 97 5.52 -13.46 -3.31
N PRO A 98 6.71 -13.47 -2.72
CA PRO A 98 6.99 -13.50 -1.29
C PRO A 98 7.08 -12.13 -0.64
N GLU A 99 7.22 -11.06 -1.42
CA GLU A 99 7.37 -9.71 -0.88
C GLU A 99 6.79 -8.67 -1.83
N LEU A 100 6.38 -7.56 -1.25
CA LEU A 100 5.77 -6.45 -1.96
C LEU A 100 6.34 -5.13 -1.44
N ARG A 101 6.26 -4.13 -2.29
CA ARG A 101 6.48 -2.74 -1.88
C ARG A 101 5.32 -1.92 -2.40
N LEU A 102 4.52 -1.40 -1.48
CA LEU A 102 3.28 -0.71 -1.81
C LEU A 102 3.32 0.74 -1.38
N LEU A 103 2.84 1.63 -2.25
CA LEU A 103 2.61 3.02 -1.91
C LEU A 103 1.11 3.20 -1.73
N ILE A 104 0.71 3.56 -0.52
CA ILE A 104 -0.69 3.74 -0.18
C ILE A 104 -0.95 5.22 0.05
N THR A 105 -1.96 5.74 -0.62
CA THR A 105 -2.45 7.09 -0.40
C THR A 105 -3.80 7.01 0.28
N LYS A 106 -3.90 7.64 1.46
CA LYS A 106 -5.16 7.78 2.19
C LYS A 106 -5.68 9.18 1.95
N PHE A 107 -6.96 9.28 1.61
CA PHE A 107 -7.61 10.57 1.38
C PHE A 107 -8.50 10.88 2.58
N MET A 108 -8.16 11.95 3.29
CA MET A 108 -8.83 12.30 4.53
C MET A 108 -9.75 13.50 4.33
N GLU A 109 -10.86 13.50 5.02
CA GLU A 109 -11.77 14.64 5.06
C GLU A 109 -11.50 15.48 6.30
N ASN A 110 -11.70 16.77 6.15
CA ASN A 110 -11.61 17.69 7.28
C ASN A 110 -12.92 17.72 8.05
#